data_f6c5eb2e9598fedc9d46b8b13f160026
#
_entry.id   f6c5eb2e9598fedc9d46b8b13f160026
#
_cell.length_a   1.000
_cell.length_b   1.000
_cell.length_c   1.000
_cell.angle_alpha   90.00
_cell.angle_beta   90.00
_cell.angle_gamma   90.00
#
_symmetry.space_group_name_H-M   'P 1'
#
loop_
_entity.id
_entity.type
_entity.pdbx_description
1 polymer ?
#
loop_
_entity_poly.entity_id
_entity_poly.type
_entity_poly.pdbx_seq_one_letter_code
_entity_poly.pdbx_strand_id
1 'polypeptide(L)'
;MILAILMVLGAGIFRLAAHGFHWWNITPVAAMALLGGMYLGRRYALWVPLAVLLATDVVLNVWMGYPIIYWPRAFDYTTFLLVGLLGLWARERKVSVKIGAAVATPFVFFLISNFAVWLFGLSLANTPYAKTLSGLAECYTAGLPFLRGTMIGDWAFMALFALSAIWARRASGERAHWLVTEARA
;
A
#
# COMPACT_ATOMS: atom_id res chain seq x y z
N MET A 1 20.65 -3.15 6.73
CA MET A 1 20.35 -1.71 6.83
C MET A 1 20.37 -1.03 5.46
N ILE A 2 21.43 -1.10 4.67
CA ILE A 2 21.55 -0.45 3.34
C ILE A 2 20.42 -0.87 2.38
N LEU A 3 20.10 -2.17 2.27
CA LEU A 3 19.02 -2.65 1.40
C LEU A 3 17.67 -2.01 1.76
N ALA A 4 17.34 -1.89 3.04
CA ALA A 4 16.09 -1.26 3.47
C ALA A 4 16.03 0.22 3.07
N ILE A 5 17.14 0.94 3.18
CA ILE A 5 17.23 2.34 2.75
C ILE A 5 17.04 2.44 1.23
N LEU A 6 17.69 1.58 0.46
CA LEU A 6 17.54 1.54 -1.00
C LEU A 6 16.11 1.21 -1.42
N MET A 7 15.44 0.29 -0.72
CA MET A 7 14.04 -0.03 -0.98
C MET A 7 13.12 1.16 -0.69
N VAL A 8 13.36 1.90 0.40
CA VAL A 8 12.59 3.10 0.76
C VAL A 8 12.77 4.21 -0.26
N LEU A 9 14.04 4.51 -0.63
CA LEU A 9 14.34 5.52 -1.63
C LEU A 9 13.81 5.13 -3.01
N GLY A 10 14.02 3.87 -3.41
CA GLY A 10 13.49 3.34 -4.66
C GLY A 10 11.96 3.40 -4.73
N ALA A 11 11.29 3.13 -3.62
CA ALA A 11 9.83 3.25 -3.52
C ALA A 11 9.35 4.69 -3.70
N GLY A 12 10.03 5.66 -3.08
CA GLY A 12 9.70 7.07 -3.24
C GLY A 12 9.92 7.55 -4.68
N ILE A 13 11.09 7.25 -5.26
CA ILE A 13 11.42 7.59 -6.65
C ILE A 13 10.43 6.94 -7.62
N PHE A 14 10.13 5.65 -7.43
CA PHE A 14 9.15 4.95 -8.28
C PHE A 14 7.79 5.62 -8.22
N ARG A 15 7.33 6.02 -7.03
CA ARG A 15 6.02 6.67 -6.87
C ARG A 15 5.94 8.00 -7.61
N LEU A 16 7.02 8.80 -7.59
CA LEU A 16 7.10 10.04 -8.33
C LEU A 16 7.14 9.79 -9.86
N ALA A 17 7.94 8.82 -10.30
CA ALA A 17 8.04 8.44 -11.71
C ALA A 17 6.73 7.85 -12.24
N ALA A 18 6.08 6.97 -11.49
CA ALA A 18 4.79 6.36 -11.86
C ALA A 18 3.71 7.42 -12.12
N HIS A 19 3.74 8.52 -11.35
CA HIS A 19 2.83 9.65 -11.59
C HIS A 19 3.12 10.30 -12.95
N GLY A 20 4.38 10.55 -13.29
CA GLY A 20 4.78 11.10 -14.58
C GLY A 20 4.42 10.22 -15.78
N PHE A 21 4.40 8.89 -15.60
CA PHE A 21 3.99 7.92 -16.63
C PHE A 21 2.49 7.60 -16.63
N HIS A 22 1.68 8.29 -15.82
CA HIS A 22 0.24 8.04 -15.67
C HIS A 22 -0.09 6.59 -15.23
N TRP A 23 0.78 5.96 -14.47
CA TRP A 23 0.57 4.64 -13.86
C TRP A 23 -0.22 4.80 -12.56
N TRP A 24 -1.51 5.06 -12.73
CA TRP A 24 -2.40 5.34 -11.62
C TRP A 24 -2.46 4.17 -10.63
N ASN A 25 -2.27 4.49 -9.35
CA ASN A 25 -2.31 3.57 -8.22
C ASN A 25 -1.28 2.43 -8.22
N ILE A 26 -0.29 2.42 -9.11
CA ILE A 26 0.85 1.50 -9.03
C ILE A 26 1.86 2.09 -8.05
N THR A 27 1.93 1.53 -6.83
CA THR A 27 2.77 2.07 -5.75
C THR A 27 3.29 0.95 -4.84
N PRO A 28 4.54 1.04 -4.33
CA PRO A 28 5.11 0.04 -3.44
C PRO A 28 4.65 0.18 -1.97
N VAL A 29 3.86 1.21 -1.64
CA VAL A 29 3.60 1.61 -0.25
C VAL A 29 2.84 0.55 0.54
N ALA A 30 1.79 -0.06 -0.06
CA ALA A 30 1.04 -1.12 0.60
C ALA A 30 1.91 -2.37 0.85
N ALA A 31 2.76 -2.73 -0.13
CA ALA A 31 3.71 -3.82 0.04
C ALA A 31 4.71 -3.54 1.17
N MET A 32 5.22 -2.31 1.28
CA MET A 32 6.10 -1.89 2.38
C MET A 32 5.40 -1.97 3.74
N ALA A 33 4.15 -1.51 3.83
CA ALA A 33 3.37 -1.55 5.06
C ALA A 33 3.10 -3.01 5.49
N LEU A 34 2.57 -3.84 4.59
CA LEU A 34 2.21 -5.22 4.88
C LEU A 34 3.44 -6.07 5.24
N LEU A 35 4.45 -6.09 4.38
CA LEU A 35 5.66 -6.90 4.60
C LEU A 35 6.53 -6.33 5.73
N GLY A 36 6.56 -5.02 5.90
CA GLY A 36 7.18 -4.37 7.05
C GLY A 36 6.57 -4.88 8.37
N GLY A 37 5.23 -5.00 8.44
CA GLY A 37 4.52 -5.58 9.57
C GLY A 37 4.85 -7.05 9.77
N MET A 38 4.78 -7.85 8.71
CA MET A 38 5.03 -9.29 8.78
C MET A 38 6.46 -9.65 9.21
N TYR A 39 7.46 -8.89 8.77
CA TYR A 39 8.86 -9.32 8.86
C TYR A 39 9.79 -8.38 9.62
N LEU A 40 9.52 -7.08 9.66
CA LEU A 40 10.43 -6.09 10.25
C LEU A 40 9.92 -5.52 11.58
N GLY A 41 8.60 -5.53 11.82
CA GLY A 41 7.97 -5.10 13.06
C GLY A 41 7.33 -3.71 13.00
N ARG A 42 6.76 -3.27 14.13
CA ARG A 42 5.82 -2.15 14.22
C ARG A 42 6.36 -0.83 13.66
N ARG A 43 7.62 -0.49 13.93
CA ARG A 43 8.22 0.76 13.42
C ARG A 43 8.24 0.81 11.90
N TYR A 44 8.65 -0.29 11.27
CA TYR A 44 8.76 -0.40 9.81
C TYR A 44 7.40 -0.53 9.14
N ALA A 45 6.43 -1.17 9.79
CA ALA A 45 5.06 -1.30 9.29
C ALA A 45 4.30 0.02 9.23
N LEU A 46 4.51 0.90 10.21
CA LEU A 46 3.69 2.09 10.39
C LEU A 46 4.41 3.36 9.92
N TRP A 47 5.65 3.59 10.40
CA TRP A 47 6.32 4.87 10.19
C TRP A 47 7.00 4.99 8.83
N VAL A 48 7.59 3.90 8.31
CA VAL A 48 8.33 3.97 7.04
C VAL A 48 7.39 4.22 5.85
N PRO A 49 6.28 3.49 5.67
CA PRO A 49 5.33 3.79 4.59
C PRO A 49 4.74 5.19 4.71
N LEU A 50 4.39 5.65 5.93
CA LEU A 50 3.88 7.00 6.15
C LEU A 50 4.90 8.07 5.78
N ALA A 51 6.17 7.90 6.16
CA ALA A 51 7.22 8.86 5.81
C ALA A 51 7.40 8.97 4.29
N VAL A 52 7.39 7.83 3.57
CA VAL A 52 7.44 7.81 2.10
C VAL A 52 6.23 8.51 1.49
N LEU A 53 5.03 8.22 2.01
CA LEU A 53 3.80 8.88 1.54
C LEU A 53 3.86 10.38 1.75
N LEU A 54 4.12 10.83 2.97
CA LEU A 54 4.17 12.26 3.31
C LEU A 54 5.20 13.00 2.45
N ALA A 55 6.43 12.46 2.33
CA ALA A 55 7.48 13.09 1.56
C ALA A 55 7.11 13.19 0.06
N THR A 56 6.59 12.09 -0.52
CA THR A 56 6.22 12.09 -1.95
C THR A 56 4.95 12.88 -2.23
N ASP A 57 3.99 12.92 -1.30
CA ASP A 57 2.77 13.70 -1.45
C ASP A 57 3.04 15.21 -1.42
N VAL A 58 3.95 15.66 -0.56
CA VAL A 58 4.38 17.07 -0.58
C VAL A 58 4.97 17.44 -1.95
N VAL A 59 5.88 16.59 -2.47
CA VAL A 59 6.49 16.83 -3.80
C VAL A 59 5.43 16.83 -4.90
N LEU A 60 4.54 15.83 -4.93
CA LEU A 60 3.50 15.70 -5.95
C LEU A 60 2.51 16.86 -5.90
N ASN A 61 2.06 17.25 -4.69
CA ASN A 61 1.09 18.33 -4.55
C ASN A 61 1.68 19.68 -4.99
N VAL A 62 2.93 19.97 -4.62
CA VAL A 62 3.63 21.18 -5.09
C VAL A 62 3.78 21.15 -6.60
N TRP A 63 4.17 20.00 -7.18
CA TRP A 63 4.34 19.86 -8.64
C TRP A 63 3.03 20.04 -9.40
N MET A 64 1.91 19.55 -8.84
CA MET A 64 0.59 19.58 -9.49
C MET A 64 -0.25 20.82 -9.14
N GLY A 65 0.22 21.68 -8.24
CA GLY A 65 -0.54 22.85 -7.77
C GLY A 65 -1.73 22.50 -6.90
N TYR A 66 -1.75 21.33 -6.25
CA TYR A 66 -2.81 20.90 -5.35
C TYR A 66 -2.58 21.36 -3.90
N PRO A 67 -3.66 21.49 -3.10
CA PRO A 67 -3.52 21.75 -1.68
C PRO A 67 -2.71 20.63 -0.98
N ILE A 68 -1.81 21.03 -0.08
CA ILE A 68 -1.03 20.06 0.71
C ILE A 68 -1.95 19.23 1.62
N ILE A 69 -3.00 19.87 2.16
CA ILE A 69 -3.99 19.20 3.01
C ILE A 69 -5.24 18.93 2.18
N TYR A 70 -5.55 17.64 2.02
CA TYR A 70 -6.72 17.14 1.33
C TYR A 70 -7.33 15.97 2.13
N TRP A 71 -8.56 16.13 2.61
CA TRP A 71 -9.20 15.20 3.55
C TRP A 71 -9.26 13.74 3.09
N PRO A 72 -9.59 13.41 1.83
CA PRO A 72 -9.57 12.03 1.36
C PRO A 72 -8.21 11.35 1.56
N ARG A 73 -7.12 12.10 1.54
CA ARG A 73 -5.76 11.58 1.76
C ARG A 73 -5.54 11.08 3.20
N ALA A 74 -6.23 11.62 4.19
CA ALA A 74 -6.20 11.11 5.56
C ALA A 74 -6.71 9.66 5.62
N PHE A 75 -7.67 9.30 4.78
CA PHE A 75 -8.15 7.92 4.66
C PHE A 75 -7.13 7.01 3.99
N ASP A 76 -6.41 7.49 2.98
CA ASP A 76 -5.31 6.74 2.37
C ASP A 76 -4.24 6.42 3.42
N TYR A 77 -3.81 7.41 4.21
CA TYR A 77 -2.84 7.20 5.30
C TYR A 77 -3.37 6.22 6.34
N THR A 78 -4.63 6.36 6.75
CA THR A 78 -5.28 5.43 7.67
C THR A 78 -5.31 4.02 7.08
N THR A 79 -5.60 3.88 5.80
CA THR A 79 -5.62 2.57 5.12
C THR A 79 -4.25 1.92 5.13
N PHE A 80 -3.18 2.66 4.84
CA PHE A 80 -1.82 2.11 4.90
C PHE A 80 -1.40 1.74 6.33
N LEU A 81 -1.86 2.47 7.34
CA LEU A 81 -1.70 2.06 8.74
C LEU A 81 -2.44 0.74 9.03
N LEU A 82 -3.67 0.60 8.57
CA LEU A 82 -4.45 -0.65 8.72
C LEU A 82 -3.78 -1.83 7.99
N VAL A 83 -3.23 -1.60 6.80
CA VAL A 83 -2.43 -2.61 6.08
C VAL A 83 -1.18 -3.00 6.87
N GLY A 84 -0.49 -2.04 7.49
CA GLY A 84 0.63 -2.29 8.38
C GLY A 84 0.23 -3.11 9.62
N LEU A 85 -0.91 -2.79 10.24
CA LEU A 85 -1.47 -3.55 11.36
C LEU A 85 -1.90 -4.96 10.93
N LEU A 86 -2.48 -5.12 9.73
CA LEU A 86 -2.76 -6.43 9.14
C LEU A 86 -1.49 -7.25 8.97
N GLY A 87 -0.39 -6.63 8.55
CA GLY A 87 0.92 -7.26 8.47
C GLY A 87 1.43 -7.72 9.82
N LEU A 88 1.32 -6.88 10.86
CA LEU A 88 1.69 -7.23 12.23
C LEU A 88 0.86 -8.40 12.77
N TRP A 89 -0.45 -8.38 12.52
CA TRP A 89 -1.34 -9.49 12.92
C TRP A 89 -0.99 -10.79 12.18
N ALA A 90 -0.66 -10.71 10.90
CA ALA A 90 -0.32 -11.88 10.08
C ALA A 90 1.08 -12.44 10.40
N ARG A 91 1.91 -11.73 11.15
CA ARG A 91 3.31 -12.08 11.45
C ARG A 91 3.48 -13.48 11.99
N GLU A 92 2.68 -13.84 12.99
CA GLU A 92 2.72 -15.13 13.68
C GLU A 92 1.74 -16.17 13.08
N ARG A 93 1.19 -15.89 11.91
CA ARG A 93 0.22 -16.76 11.25
C ARG A 93 0.88 -17.66 10.20
N LYS A 94 0.15 -18.72 9.82
CA LYS A 94 0.56 -19.65 8.74
C LYS A 94 0.78 -18.90 7.43
N VAL A 95 1.60 -19.45 6.56
CA VAL A 95 1.93 -18.86 5.24
C VAL A 95 0.66 -18.60 4.40
N SER A 96 -0.34 -19.50 4.47
CA SER A 96 -1.62 -19.29 3.78
C SER A 96 -2.35 -18.02 4.22
N VAL A 97 -2.30 -17.67 5.51
CA VAL A 97 -2.88 -16.42 6.04
C VAL A 97 -2.09 -15.20 5.56
N LYS A 98 -0.76 -15.29 5.52
CA LYS A 98 0.11 -14.23 4.98
C LYS A 98 -0.17 -13.97 3.51
N ILE A 99 -0.33 -15.02 2.71
CA ILE A 99 -0.72 -14.93 1.30
C ILE A 99 -2.12 -14.33 1.17
N GLY A 100 -3.09 -14.80 1.96
CA GLY A 100 -4.45 -14.24 1.98
C GLY A 100 -4.46 -12.75 2.31
N ALA A 101 -3.67 -12.31 3.29
CA ALA A 101 -3.51 -10.89 3.61
C ALA A 101 -2.91 -10.09 2.44
N ALA A 102 -1.90 -10.63 1.76
CA ALA A 102 -1.30 -10.00 0.59
C ALA A 102 -2.30 -9.88 -0.57
N VAL A 103 -3.09 -10.92 -0.83
CA VAL A 103 -4.13 -10.90 -1.88
C VAL A 103 -5.25 -9.92 -1.52
N ALA A 104 -5.64 -9.84 -0.25
CA ALA A 104 -6.73 -8.97 0.21
C ALA A 104 -6.36 -7.47 0.23
N THR A 105 -5.09 -7.12 0.36
CA THR A 105 -4.63 -5.73 0.55
C THR A 105 -5.18 -4.75 -0.50
N PRO A 106 -5.08 -4.98 -1.83
CA PRO A 106 -5.60 -4.02 -2.82
C PRO A 106 -7.12 -3.84 -2.72
N PHE A 107 -7.85 -4.85 -2.31
CA PHE A 107 -9.30 -4.75 -2.11
C PHE A 107 -9.64 -3.93 -0.87
N VAL A 108 -8.91 -4.12 0.22
CA VAL A 108 -9.06 -3.31 1.44
C VAL A 108 -8.79 -1.83 1.12
N PHE A 109 -7.72 -1.55 0.41
CA PHE A 109 -7.42 -0.19 -0.04
C PHE A 109 -8.54 0.37 -0.92
N PHE A 110 -8.98 -0.37 -1.92
CA PHE A 110 -10.05 0.04 -2.83
C PHE A 110 -11.35 0.37 -2.09
N LEU A 111 -11.75 -0.47 -1.13
CA LEU A 111 -12.97 -0.27 -0.37
C LEU A 111 -12.89 1.01 0.49
N ILE A 112 -11.81 1.21 1.22
CA ILE A 112 -11.67 2.34 2.14
C ILE A 112 -11.47 3.65 1.37
N SER A 113 -10.61 3.67 0.36
CA SER A 113 -10.31 4.88 -0.41
C SER A 113 -11.52 5.38 -1.20
N ASN A 114 -12.27 4.48 -1.86
CA ASN A 114 -13.48 4.89 -2.58
C ASN A 114 -14.62 5.30 -1.65
N PHE A 115 -14.73 4.69 -0.46
CA PHE A 115 -15.65 5.17 0.56
C PHE A 115 -15.33 6.59 1.00
N ALA A 116 -14.04 6.91 1.19
CA ALA A 116 -13.60 8.25 1.50
C ALA A 116 -13.88 9.25 0.36
N VAL A 117 -13.67 8.83 -0.88
CA VAL A 117 -14.02 9.66 -2.07
C VAL A 117 -15.53 9.89 -2.12
N TRP A 118 -16.36 8.89 -1.87
CA TRP A 118 -17.81 9.07 -1.79
C TRP A 118 -18.20 10.05 -0.68
N LEU A 119 -17.54 10.01 0.49
CA LEU A 119 -17.86 10.91 1.61
C LEU A 119 -17.42 12.37 1.37
N PHE A 120 -16.21 12.57 0.84
CA PHE A 120 -15.55 13.88 0.86
C PHE A 120 -15.01 14.34 -0.49
N GLY A 121 -14.97 13.44 -1.48
CA GLY A 121 -14.42 13.72 -2.80
C GLY A 121 -15.47 14.14 -3.83
N LEU A 122 -14.98 14.30 -5.04
CA LEU A 122 -15.78 14.64 -6.21
C LEU A 122 -15.81 13.47 -7.19
N SER A 123 -16.90 13.37 -7.95
CA SER A 123 -17.03 12.46 -9.09
C SER A 123 -16.13 12.91 -10.25
N LEU A 124 -16.03 12.07 -11.28
CA LEU A 124 -15.32 12.42 -12.52
C LEU A 124 -15.89 13.67 -13.20
N ALA A 125 -17.16 14.03 -12.91
CA ALA A 125 -17.79 15.25 -13.38
C ALA A 125 -17.55 16.47 -12.47
N ASN A 126 -16.62 16.39 -11.51
CA ASN A 126 -16.31 17.43 -10.53
C ASN A 126 -17.50 17.84 -9.63
N THR A 127 -18.46 16.96 -9.44
CA THR A 127 -19.61 17.14 -8.54
C THR A 127 -19.53 16.16 -7.36
N PRO A 128 -20.02 16.54 -6.16
CA PRO A 128 -20.09 15.58 -5.05
C PRO A 128 -21.00 14.41 -5.40
N TYR A 129 -20.59 13.19 -4.99
CA TYR A 129 -21.45 12.02 -5.10
C TYR A 129 -22.69 12.16 -4.20
N ALA A 130 -23.85 11.71 -4.71
CA ALA A 130 -25.06 11.62 -3.90
C ALA A 130 -24.83 10.74 -2.67
N LYS A 131 -25.31 11.18 -1.47
CA LYS A 131 -25.16 10.42 -0.21
C LYS A 131 -26.23 9.35 -0.07
N THR A 132 -26.32 8.50 -1.11
CA THR A 132 -27.27 7.39 -1.25
C THR A 132 -26.51 6.12 -1.62
N LEU A 133 -27.16 4.96 -1.51
CA LEU A 133 -26.58 3.69 -1.95
C LEU A 133 -26.25 3.69 -3.45
N SER A 134 -27.06 4.36 -4.27
CA SER A 134 -26.78 4.50 -5.70
C SER A 134 -25.53 5.34 -5.96
N GLY A 135 -25.36 6.47 -5.26
CA GLY A 135 -24.16 7.29 -5.37
C GLY A 135 -22.90 6.61 -4.84
N LEU A 136 -23.04 5.76 -3.82
CA LEU A 136 -21.95 4.89 -3.36
C LEU A 136 -21.57 3.87 -4.43
N ALA A 137 -22.54 3.21 -5.03
CA ALA A 137 -22.32 2.23 -6.11
C ALA A 137 -21.67 2.89 -7.33
N GLU A 138 -22.11 4.11 -7.70
CA GLU A 138 -21.48 4.93 -8.74
C GLU A 138 -20.01 5.21 -8.45
N CYS A 139 -19.69 5.63 -7.23
CA CYS A 139 -18.29 5.89 -6.82
C CYS A 139 -17.42 4.65 -6.93
N TYR A 140 -17.89 3.51 -6.43
CA TYR A 140 -17.14 2.24 -6.54
C TYR A 140 -16.97 1.79 -7.99
N THR A 141 -18.00 1.95 -8.82
CA THR A 141 -17.95 1.60 -10.25
C THR A 141 -16.91 2.47 -10.97
N ALA A 142 -16.91 3.78 -10.70
CA ALA A 142 -15.91 4.71 -11.24
C ALA A 142 -14.49 4.39 -10.77
N GLY A 143 -14.35 3.80 -9.58
CA GLY A 143 -13.07 3.36 -9.01
C GLY A 143 -12.49 2.08 -9.60
N LEU A 144 -13.29 1.21 -10.25
CA LEU A 144 -12.85 -0.10 -10.76
C LEU A 144 -11.61 -0.07 -11.68
N PRO A 145 -11.45 0.90 -12.60
CA PRO A 145 -10.24 0.99 -13.42
C PRO A 145 -8.97 1.16 -12.60
N PHE A 146 -9.04 1.89 -11.48
CA PHE A 146 -7.90 2.13 -10.58
C PHE A 146 -7.55 0.89 -9.75
N LEU A 147 -8.53 0.02 -9.44
CA LEU A 147 -8.29 -1.24 -8.74
C LEU A 147 -7.29 -2.12 -9.49
N ARG A 148 -7.34 -2.17 -10.82
CA ARG A 148 -6.37 -2.93 -11.63
C ARG A 148 -4.94 -2.46 -11.38
N GLY A 149 -4.71 -1.14 -11.38
CA GLY A 149 -3.41 -0.56 -11.07
C GLY A 149 -2.94 -0.92 -9.66
N THR A 150 -3.83 -0.81 -8.68
CA THR A 150 -3.56 -1.19 -7.28
C THR A 150 -3.18 -2.66 -7.17
N MET A 151 -3.94 -3.58 -7.79
CA MET A 151 -3.65 -5.03 -7.76
C MET A 151 -2.29 -5.34 -8.38
N ILE A 152 -2.01 -4.79 -9.58
CA ILE A 152 -0.73 -5.00 -10.27
C ILE A 152 0.42 -4.46 -9.40
N GLY A 153 0.28 -3.23 -8.89
CA GLY A 153 1.30 -2.59 -8.06
C GLY A 153 1.56 -3.38 -6.78
N ASP A 154 0.53 -3.63 -5.98
CA ASP A 154 0.66 -4.29 -4.68
C ASP A 154 1.27 -5.69 -4.82
N TRP A 155 0.74 -6.51 -5.73
CA TRP A 155 1.23 -7.88 -5.86
C TRP A 155 2.63 -7.95 -6.48
N ALA A 156 2.94 -7.10 -7.47
CA ALA A 156 4.27 -7.03 -8.05
C ALA A 156 5.32 -6.59 -7.02
N PHE A 157 5.03 -5.53 -6.25
CA PHE A 157 5.97 -5.06 -5.22
C PHE A 157 6.07 -6.01 -4.03
N MET A 158 4.98 -6.68 -3.63
CA MET A 158 5.02 -7.72 -2.60
C MET A 158 5.91 -8.89 -3.04
N ALA A 159 5.77 -9.35 -4.28
CA ALA A 159 6.62 -10.39 -4.85
C ALA A 159 8.08 -9.92 -4.92
N LEU A 160 8.34 -8.71 -5.44
CA LEU A 160 9.69 -8.14 -5.56
C LEU A 160 10.37 -8.05 -4.20
N PHE A 161 9.69 -7.50 -3.19
CA PHE A 161 10.26 -7.34 -1.85
C PHE A 161 10.47 -8.68 -1.15
N ALA A 162 9.53 -9.64 -1.31
CA ALA A 162 9.69 -10.98 -0.77
C ALA A 162 10.90 -11.70 -1.40
N LEU A 163 11.02 -11.65 -2.73
CA LEU A 163 12.15 -12.25 -3.45
C LEU A 163 13.49 -11.59 -3.08
N SER A 164 13.52 -10.26 -2.97
CA SER A 164 14.71 -9.51 -2.53
C SER A 164 15.14 -9.91 -1.12
N ALA A 165 14.19 -10.08 -0.20
CA ALA A 165 14.47 -10.54 1.15
C ALA A 165 14.99 -11.99 1.19
N ILE A 166 14.44 -12.88 0.38
CA ILE A 166 14.92 -14.28 0.23
C ILE A 166 16.34 -14.29 -0.31
N TRP A 167 16.60 -13.52 -1.37
CA TRP A 167 17.91 -13.41 -1.98
C TRP A 167 18.97 -12.89 -1.01
N ALA A 168 18.67 -11.78 -0.30
CA ALA A 168 19.58 -11.17 0.65
C ALA A 168 19.98 -12.16 1.78
N ARG A 169 19.02 -12.96 2.28
CA ARG A 169 19.29 -13.97 3.32
C ARG A 169 20.11 -15.15 2.80
N ARG A 170 19.85 -15.60 1.58
CA ARG A 170 20.68 -16.63 0.95
C ARG A 170 22.12 -16.16 0.79
N ALA A 171 22.31 -14.91 0.38
CA ALA A 171 23.64 -14.31 0.21
C ALA A 171 24.39 -14.15 1.55
N SER A 172 23.67 -13.94 2.68
CA SER A 172 24.26 -13.88 4.03
C SER A 172 24.44 -15.23 4.72
N GLY A 173 24.14 -16.35 4.05
CA GLY A 173 24.28 -17.70 4.62
C GLY A 173 23.21 -18.07 5.66
N GLU A 174 22.22 -17.23 5.89
CA GLU A 174 21.12 -17.52 6.80
C GLU A 174 20.09 -18.46 6.15
N ARG A 175 19.78 -19.59 6.83
CA ARG A 175 18.71 -20.49 6.38
C ARG A 175 17.35 -19.78 6.51
N ALA A 176 16.47 -20.00 5.52
CA ALA A 176 15.17 -19.33 5.41
C ALA A 176 14.11 -19.85 6.42
N HIS A 177 14.44 -19.96 7.70
CA HIS A 177 13.53 -20.43 8.77
C HIS A 177 12.25 -19.59 8.94
N TRP A 178 12.23 -18.38 8.43
CA TRP A 178 11.10 -17.45 8.58
C TRP A 178 9.95 -17.67 7.60
N LEU A 179 10.16 -18.45 6.54
CA LEU A 179 9.08 -18.84 5.62
C LEU A 179 8.22 -19.97 6.20
N VAL A 180 8.78 -20.74 7.11
CA VAL A 180 8.14 -21.91 7.71
C VAL A 180 8.04 -21.70 9.21
N THR A 181 7.09 -20.89 9.64
CA THR A 181 6.59 -21.06 11.00
C THR A 181 5.63 -22.22 10.93
N GLU A 182 6.16 -23.44 11.03
CA GLU A 182 5.35 -24.59 11.38
C GLU A 182 4.68 -24.24 12.70
N ALA A 183 3.34 -24.15 12.68
CA ALA A 183 2.56 -24.08 13.89
C ALA A 183 2.90 -25.35 14.70
N ARG A 184 3.69 -25.20 15.75
CA ARG A 184 3.72 -26.19 16.80
C ARG A 184 2.31 -26.21 17.38
N ALA A 185 1.64 -27.34 17.16
CA ALA A 185 0.34 -27.66 17.73
C ALA A 185 0.37 -27.59 19.25
#